data_0fa2e3391a7197c39128281c0cd4b243
#
_entry.id   0fa2e3391a7197c39128281c0cd4b243
#
_cell.length_a   1.000
_cell.length_b   1.000
_cell.length_c   1.000
_cell.angle_alpha   90.00
_cell.angle_beta   90.00
_cell.angle_gamma   90.00
#
_symmetry.space_group_name_H-M   'P 1'
#
loop_
_entity.id
_entity.type
_entity.pdbx_description
1 polymer ?
#
loop_
_entity_poly.entity_id
_entity_poly.type
_entity_poly.pdbx_seq_one_letter_code
_entity_poly.pdbx_strand_id
1 'polypeptide(L)'
;MRSWTEQSVCGRIFYLHMNGLISKDELNVMSERLRADFALPPDERKRIVKDRIDEILDILIMQYIYGNEDANEMLGINVDWSEQIGTEGTDTPGTEPYRVDTNRMESVINQIVADKTWRQRVEDWYASDNGTPDDIIRIIETESHRVYNDSILDVGEQADKETGGVYKTWFTMLDDRVRETHEYLEGETVPYKEKFHTFDGDSAMAPGGFSDPQNNINCRCAIWLTRQ
;
A
#
# COMPACT_ATOMS: atom_id res chain seq x y z
N MET A 1 -14.50 -20.53 -13.27
CA MET A 1 -13.20 -19.82 -13.18
C MET A 1 -13.28 -18.62 -14.11
N ARG A 2 -13.31 -17.40 -13.59
CA ARG A 2 -13.18 -16.20 -14.43
C ARG A 2 -11.70 -16.08 -14.79
N SER A 3 -11.39 -15.92 -16.07
CA SER A 3 -10.01 -15.61 -16.49
C SER A 3 -9.71 -14.18 -16.05
N TRP A 4 -8.77 -14.03 -15.15
CA TRP A 4 -8.27 -12.75 -14.72
C TRP A 4 -7.44 -12.15 -15.86
N THR A 5 -7.88 -11.06 -16.43
CA THR A 5 -7.08 -10.30 -17.40
C THR A 5 -6.40 -9.14 -16.68
N GLU A 6 -5.21 -8.77 -17.13
CA GLU A 6 -4.45 -7.60 -16.60
C GLU A 6 -5.25 -6.28 -16.66
N GLN A 7 -6.36 -6.25 -17.39
CA GLN A 7 -7.25 -5.11 -17.55
C GLN A 7 -8.37 -5.02 -16.51
N SER A 8 -8.53 -6.03 -15.63
CA SER A 8 -9.51 -5.97 -14.54
C SER A 8 -8.82 -5.55 -13.23
N VAL A 9 -9.54 -4.87 -12.32
CA VAL A 9 -9.02 -4.52 -10.98
C VAL A 9 -8.49 -5.75 -10.27
N CYS A 10 -9.25 -6.84 -10.31
CA CYS A 10 -8.81 -8.10 -9.73
C CYS A 10 -7.52 -8.62 -10.39
N GLY A 11 -7.39 -8.48 -11.72
CA GLY A 11 -6.16 -8.83 -12.44
C GLY A 11 -4.99 -7.95 -12.04
N ARG A 12 -5.22 -6.64 -11.85
CA ARG A 12 -4.20 -5.68 -11.44
C ARG A 12 -3.73 -5.94 -10.00
N ILE A 13 -4.65 -6.11 -9.05
CA ILE A 13 -4.31 -6.47 -7.66
C ILE A 13 -3.56 -7.80 -7.63
N PHE A 14 -4.05 -8.82 -8.34
CA PHE A 14 -3.36 -10.09 -8.43
C PHE A 14 -1.97 -9.95 -9.05
N TYR A 15 -1.83 -9.16 -10.13
CA TYR A 15 -0.54 -8.89 -10.77
C TYR A 15 0.42 -8.15 -9.84
N LEU A 16 -0.03 -7.09 -9.18
CA LEU A 16 0.77 -6.33 -8.21
C LEU A 16 1.20 -7.20 -7.04
N HIS A 17 0.33 -8.08 -6.54
CA HIS A 17 0.65 -9.00 -5.47
C HIS A 17 1.61 -10.11 -5.90
N MET A 18 1.42 -10.68 -7.11
CA MET A 18 2.32 -11.71 -7.66
C MET A 18 3.72 -11.17 -7.95
N ASN A 19 3.83 -9.90 -8.34
CA ASN A 19 5.10 -9.28 -8.71
C ASN A 19 5.65 -8.32 -7.63
N GLY A 20 4.91 -8.15 -6.53
CA GLY A 20 5.15 -7.11 -5.53
C GLY A 20 4.46 -5.79 -5.93
N LEU A 21 4.07 -4.98 -4.94
CA LEU A 21 3.47 -3.65 -5.17
C LEU A 21 4.46 -2.71 -5.88
N ILE A 22 5.75 -2.91 -5.66
CA ILE A 22 6.83 -2.23 -6.37
C ILE A 22 7.27 -3.14 -7.50
N SER A 23 7.41 -2.61 -8.70
CA SER A 23 7.87 -3.39 -9.84
C SER A 23 9.27 -3.98 -9.58
N LYS A 24 9.53 -5.16 -10.18
CA LYS A 24 10.86 -5.79 -10.07
C LYS A 24 11.99 -4.90 -10.57
N ASP A 25 11.72 -4.07 -11.58
CA ASP A 25 12.71 -3.16 -12.15
C ASP A 25 13.02 -2.02 -11.16
N GLU A 26 12.02 -1.44 -10.51
CA GLU A 26 12.22 -0.43 -9.46
C GLU A 26 12.96 -1.01 -8.25
N LEU A 27 12.59 -2.21 -7.80
CA LEU A 27 13.31 -2.89 -6.72
C LEU A 27 14.76 -3.23 -7.11
N ASN A 28 15.01 -3.62 -8.36
CA ASN A 28 16.37 -3.89 -8.83
C ASN A 28 17.21 -2.61 -8.83
N VAL A 29 16.69 -1.51 -9.37
CA VAL A 29 17.37 -0.21 -9.34
C VAL A 29 17.68 0.23 -7.92
N MET A 30 16.69 0.13 -7.02
CA MET A 30 16.89 0.45 -5.61
C MET A 30 17.92 -0.47 -4.96
N SER A 31 17.87 -1.78 -5.22
CA SER A 31 18.82 -2.76 -4.67
C SER A 31 20.25 -2.47 -5.11
N GLU A 32 20.47 -2.08 -6.36
CA GLU A 32 21.81 -1.69 -6.84
C GLU A 32 22.34 -0.45 -6.12
N ARG A 33 21.49 0.57 -5.92
CA ARG A 33 21.85 1.78 -5.16
C ARG A 33 22.16 1.44 -3.70
N LEU A 34 21.33 0.64 -3.06
CA LEU A 34 21.57 0.22 -1.68
C LEU A 34 22.86 -0.59 -1.54
N ARG A 35 23.18 -1.49 -2.49
CA ARG A 35 24.47 -2.20 -2.47
C ARG A 35 25.65 -1.26 -2.57
N ALA A 36 25.54 -0.22 -3.38
CA ALA A 36 26.58 0.80 -3.46
C ALA A 36 26.71 1.59 -2.16
N ASP A 37 25.58 1.99 -1.56
CA ASP A 37 25.56 2.70 -0.28
C ASP A 37 26.17 1.84 0.84
N PHE A 38 25.78 0.56 0.94
CA PHE A 38 26.27 -0.33 1.99
C PHE A 38 27.69 -0.86 1.76
N ALA A 39 28.30 -0.56 0.61
CA ALA A 39 29.75 -0.69 0.43
C ALA A 39 30.55 0.42 1.11
N LEU A 40 29.89 1.52 1.53
CA LEU A 40 30.50 2.62 2.26
C LEU A 40 30.54 2.35 3.77
N PRO A 41 31.51 2.95 4.50
CA PRO A 41 31.49 2.92 5.97
C PRO A 41 30.25 3.62 6.55
N PRO A 42 29.78 3.25 7.76
CA PRO A 42 28.58 3.83 8.38
C PRO A 42 28.56 5.37 8.43
N ASP A 43 29.70 6.00 8.72
CA ASP A 43 29.76 7.46 8.77
C ASP A 43 29.57 8.16 7.44
N GLU A 44 29.92 7.51 6.33
CA GLU A 44 29.62 8.01 4.98
C GLU A 44 28.17 7.74 4.61
N ARG A 45 27.62 6.57 4.96
CA ARG A 45 26.21 6.22 4.75
C ARG A 45 25.25 7.21 5.40
N LYS A 46 25.55 7.66 6.62
CA LYS A 46 24.76 8.70 7.34
C LYS A 46 24.62 10.01 6.57
N ARG A 47 25.54 10.32 5.67
CA ARG A 47 25.49 11.56 4.87
C ARG A 47 24.53 11.49 3.71
N ILE A 48 24.30 10.29 3.20
CA ILE A 48 23.48 10.04 1.99
C ILE A 48 22.10 9.48 2.34
N VAL A 49 21.86 9.08 3.59
CA VAL A 49 20.59 8.45 4.01
C VAL A 49 19.37 9.33 3.72
N LYS A 50 19.52 10.64 3.77
CA LYS A 50 18.42 11.57 3.48
C LYS A 50 17.92 11.40 2.05
N ASP A 51 18.83 11.31 1.07
CA ASP A 51 18.46 11.14 -0.34
C ASP A 51 17.70 9.81 -0.55
N ARG A 52 18.09 8.75 0.17
CA ARG A 52 17.38 7.46 0.14
C ARG A 52 16.01 7.52 0.80
N ILE A 53 15.88 8.27 1.89
CA ILE A 53 14.59 8.52 2.53
C ILE A 53 13.64 9.24 1.58
N ASP A 54 14.12 10.24 0.85
CA ASP A 54 13.31 10.97 -0.12
C ASP A 54 12.88 10.05 -1.29
N GLU A 55 13.76 9.19 -1.82
CA GLU A 55 13.40 8.18 -2.83
C GLU A 55 12.39 7.15 -2.31
N ILE A 56 12.54 6.68 -1.07
CA ILE A 56 11.56 5.76 -0.44
C ILE A 56 10.21 6.46 -0.28
N LEU A 57 10.21 7.72 0.12
CA LEU A 57 8.98 8.49 0.24
C LEU A 57 8.23 8.57 -1.09
N ASP A 58 8.94 8.82 -2.20
CA ASP A 58 8.32 8.84 -3.54
C ASP A 58 7.65 7.49 -3.87
N ILE A 59 8.32 6.37 -3.53
CA ILE A 59 7.72 5.03 -3.69
C ILE A 59 6.44 4.90 -2.87
N LEU A 60 6.45 5.31 -1.59
CA LEU A 60 5.28 5.21 -0.72
C LEU A 60 4.11 6.07 -1.21
N ILE A 61 4.39 7.27 -1.71
CA ILE A 61 3.36 8.14 -2.32
C ILE A 61 2.73 7.46 -3.53
N MET A 62 3.53 6.83 -4.39
CA MET A 62 3.00 6.09 -5.54
C MET A 62 2.12 4.90 -5.11
N GLN A 63 2.47 4.20 -4.04
CA GLN A 63 1.62 3.12 -3.51
C GLN A 63 0.27 3.65 -2.99
N TYR A 64 0.26 4.81 -2.36
CA TYR A 64 -0.98 5.46 -1.97
C TYR A 64 -1.87 5.78 -3.18
N ILE A 65 -1.29 6.34 -4.25
CA ILE A 65 -2.01 6.65 -5.49
C ILE A 65 -2.61 5.38 -6.11
N TYR A 66 -1.82 4.31 -6.23
CA TYR A 66 -2.30 3.03 -6.79
C TYR A 66 -3.43 2.41 -5.96
N GLY A 67 -3.30 2.39 -4.63
CA GLY A 67 -4.36 1.88 -3.76
C GLY A 67 -5.67 2.70 -3.87
N ASN A 68 -5.54 4.01 -4.05
CA ASN A 68 -6.69 4.90 -4.25
C ASN A 68 -7.40 4.62 -5.59
N GLU A 69 -6.64 4.49 -6.69
CA GLU A 69 -7.17 4.14 -8.01
C GLU A 69 -7.90 2.80 -7.97
N ASP A 70 -7.25 1.76 -7.43
CA ASP A 70 -7.81 0.42 -7.34
C ASP A 70 -9.10 0.40 -6.50
N ALA A 71 -9.12 1.10 -5.36
CA ALA A 71 -10.30 1.18 -4.50
C ALA A 71 -11.51 1.87 -5.18
N ASN A 72 -11.26 2.95 -5.91
CA ASN A 72 -12.31 3.62 -6.68
C ASN A 72 -12.88 2.69 -7.77
N GLU A 73 -12.00 1.95 -8.47
CA GLU A 73 -12.43 0.98 -9.48
C GLU A 73 -13.23 -0.18 -8.85
N MET A 74 -12.81 -0.70 -7.67
CA MET A 74 -13.56 -1.73 -6.91
C MET A 74 -14.99 -1.31 -6.61
N LEU A 75 -15.18 -0.04 -6.27
CA LEU A 75 -16.49 0.53 -5.94
C LEU A 75 -17.28 1.02 -7.16
N GLY A 76 -16.72 0.88 -8.38
CA GLY A 76 -17.30 1.38 -9.62
C GLY A 76 -17.35 2.91 -9.68
N ILE A 77 -16.45 3.58 -8.98
CA ILE A 77 -16.32 5.02 -8.96
C ILE A 77 -15.37 5.43 -10.10
N ASN A 78 -15.85 6.27 -10.99
CA ASN A 78 -15.01 6.80 -12.07
C ASN A 78 -14.25 8.04 -11.55
N VAL A 79 -12.93 7.97 -11.52
CA VAL A 79 -12.08 9.08 -11.06
C VAL A 79 -11.59 9.87 -12.26
N ASP A 80 -11.95 11.14 -12.34
CA ASP A 80 -11.42 12.05 -13.35
C ASP A 80 -10.17 12.77 -12.82
N TRP A 81 -9.01 12.41 -13.34
CA TRP A 81 -7.74 13.03 -13.03
C TRP A 81 -7.44 14.27 -13.89
N SER A 82 -8.31 14.61 -14.86
CA SER A 82 -8.05 15.68 -15.85
C SER A 82 -7.96 17.07 -15.23
N GLU A 83 -8.69 17.34 -14.16
CA GLU A 83 -8.62 18.64 -13.45
C GLU A 83 -7.27 18.87 -12.74
N GLN A 84 -6.55 17.81 -12.38
CA GLN A 84 -5.24 17.92 -11.72
C GLN A 84 -4.08 18.12 -12.70
N ILE A 85 -4.26 17.73 -13.96
CA ILE A 85 -3.23 17.82 -15.01
C ILE A 85 -3.49 18.98 -15.97
N GLY A 86 -4.62 19.70 -15.83
CA GLY A 86 -4.95 20.85 -16.66
C GLY A 86 -5.37 20.51 -18.09
N THR A 87 -5.89 19.30 -18.34
CA THR A 87 -6.47 18.90 -19.62
C THR A 87 -8.00 18.94 -19.52
N GLU A 88 -8.66 19.60 -20.50
CA GLU A 88 -10.12 19.63 -20.57
C GLU A 88 -10.68 18.23 -20.81
N GLY A 89 -11.49 17.71 -19.87
CA GLY A 89 -12.14 16.41 -19.96
C GLY A 89 -13.33 16.42 -20.90
N THR A 90 -13.57 15.28 -21.55
CA THR A 90 -14.76 15.06 -22.38
C THR A 90 -15.92 14.57 -21.51
N ASP A 91 -16.98 15.40 -21.40
CA ASP A 91 -18.22 15.08 -20.68
C ASP A 91 -18.91 13.84 -21.29
N THR A 92 -18.97 12.75 -20.52
CA THR A 92 -19.86 11.63 -20.80
C THR A 92 -21.12 11.79 -19.94
N PRO A 93 -22.33 11.97 -20.52
CA PRO A 93 -23.53 12.20 -19.72
C PRO A 93 -23.92 10.96 -18.92
N GLY A 94 -24.04 11.10 -17.61
CA GLY A 94 -24.69 10.12 -16.73
C GLY A 94 -23.87 9.55 -15.58
N THR A 95 -22.61 9.88 -15.47
CA THR A 95 -21.79 9.59 -14.27
C THR A 95 -21.10 10.88 -13.86
N GLU A 96 -21.55 11.48 -12.76
CA GLU A 96 -20.75 12.53 -12.12
C GLU A 96 -19.39 11.93 -11.78
N PRO A 97 -18.27 12.44 -12.33
CA PRO A 97 -16.96 11.93 -11.98
C PRO A 97 -16.72 12.18 -10.51
N TYR A 98 -16.24 11.16 -9.80
CA TYR A 98 -15.77 11.33 -8.43
C TYR A 98 -14.57 12.26 -8.44
N ARG A 99 -14.69 13.39 -7.74
CA ARG A 99 -13.57 14.31 -7.55
C ARG A 99 -12.70 13.74 -6.45
N VAL A 100 -11.45 13.43 -6.78
CA VAL A 100 -10.46 13.11 -5.76
C VAL A 100 -10.38 14.30 -4.79
N ASP A 101 -10.65 14.06 -3.53
CA ASP A 101 -10.44 15.09 -2.50
C ASP A 101 -8.93 15.31 -2.35
N THR A 102 -8.41 16.29 -3.11
CA THR A 102 -6.99 16.67 -3.09
C THR A 102 -6.52 17.06 -1.70
N ASN A 103 -7.39 17.67 -0.87
CA ASN A 103 -7.05 18.04 0.50
C ASN A 103 -6.84 16.78 1.36
N ARG A 104 -7.65 15.75 1.12
CA ARG A 104 -7.52 14.46 1.81
C ARG A 104 -6.26 13.73 1.38
N MET A 105 -5.98 13.68 0.08
CA MET A 105 -4.74 13.11 -0.45
C MET A 105 -3.51 13.82 0.12
N GLU A 106 -3.49 15.16 0.14
CA GLU A 106 -2.43 15.92 0.79
C GLU A 106 -2.31 15.61 2.28
N SER A 107 -3.43 15.46 2.99
CA SER A 107 -3.42 15.10 4.41
C SER A 107 -2.77 13.75 4.66
N VAL A 108 -3.07 12.73 3.84
CA VAL A 108 -2.48 11.38 3.98
C VAL A 108 -1.02 11.37 3.55
N ILE A 109 -0.67 12.04 2.46
CA ILE A 109 0.73 12.23 2.07
C ILE A 109 1.51 12.89 3.22
N ASN A 110 0.94 13.93 3.83
CA ASN A 110 1.55 14.57 4.99
C ASN A 110 1.70 13.62 6.19
N GLN A 111 0.77 12.67 6.41
CA GLN A 111 0.90 11.64 7.43
C GLN A 111 2.04 10.67 7.11
N ILE A 112 2.16 10.21 5.86
CA ILE A 112 3.29 9.37 5.41
C ILE A 112 4.61 10.12 5.60
N VAL A 113 4.64 11.41 5.23
CA VAL A 113 5.81 12.28 5.42
C VAL A 113 6.12 12.49 6.92
N ALA A 114 5.10 12.63 7.76
CA ALA A 114 5.25 12.83 9.19
C ALA A 114 5.55 11.54 9.97
N ASP A 115 5.25 10.37 9.41
CA ASP A 115 5.55 9.08 10.05
C ASP A 115 7.06 8.89 10.14
N LYS A 116 7.57 9.06 11.37
CA LYS A 116 8.99 8.94 11.67
C LYS A 116 9.44 7.50 11.90
N THR A 117 8.51 6.56 12.05
CA THR A 117 8.86 5.19 12.46
C THR A 117 9.64 4.44 11.39
N TRP A 118 9.20 4.47 10.14
CA TRP A 118 9.92 3.86 9.03
C TRP A 118 11.23 4.60 8.73
N ARG A 119 11.21 5.95 8.77
CA ARG A 119 12.41 6.79 8.55
C ARG A 119 13.49 6.50 9.57
N GLN A 120 13.11 6.45 10.85
CA GLN A 120 14.05 6.14 11.93
C GLN A 120 14.67 4.76 11.74
N ARG A 121 13.89 3.76 11.34
CA ARG A 121 14.43 2.42 11.04
C ARG A 121 15.43 2.43 9.89
N VAL A 122 15.17 3.20 8.82
CA VAL A 122 16.12 3.39 7.72
C VAL A 122 17.41 4.05 8.23
N GLU A 123 17.30 5.15 8.99
CA GLU A 123 18.45 5.85 9.57
C GLU A 123 19.26 4.93 10.49
N ASP A 124 18.61 4.15 11.34
CA ASP A 124 19.25 3.21 12.28
C ASP A 124 20.05 2.14 11.53
N TRP A 125 19.48 1.56 10.46
CA TRP A 125 20.18 0.58 9.64
C TRP A 125 21.34 1.18 8.84
N TYR A 126 21.20 2.39 8.32
CA TYR A 126 22.29 3.11 7.65
C TYR A 126 23.42 3.44 8.62
N ALA A 127 23.12 3.65 9.89
CA ALA A 127 24.09 3.93 10.94
C ALA A 127 24.75 2.67 11.53
N SER A 128 24.17 1.49 11.29
CA SER A 128 24.60 0.22 11.89
C SER A 128 25.76 -0.41 11.13
N ASP A 129 26.75 -0.94 11.85
CA ASP A 129 27.82 -1.76 11.25
C ASP A 129 27.29 -3.07 10.65
N ASN A 130 26.16 -3.56 11.15
CA ASN A 130 25.51 -4.80 10.70
C ASN A 130 24.37 -4.56 9.71
N GLY A 131 24.11 -3.31 9.28
CA GLY A 131 23.06 -2.99 8.35
C GLY A 131 23.35 -3.55 6.96
N THR A 132 22.31 -4.01 6.27
CA THR A 132 22.36 -4.60 4.94
C THR A 132 21.37 -3.94 3.98
N PRO A 133 21.57 -4.02 2.66
CA PRO A 133 20.57 -3.60 1.69
C PRO A 133 19.20 -4.27 1.90
N ASP A 134 19.19 -5.54 2.30
CA ASP A 134 17.95 -6.33 2.49
C ASP A 134 17.12 -5.82 3.66
N ASP A 135 17.75 -5.22 4.69
CA ASP A 135 17.01 -4.58 5.78
C ASP A 135 16.19 -3.38 5.28
N ILE A 136 16.76 -2.60 4.37
CA ILE A 136 16.07 -1.45 3.78
C ILE A 136 14.98 -1.91 2.81
N ILE A 137 15.26 -2.89 1.95
CA ILE A 137 14.27 -3.47 1.04
C ILE A 137 13.06 -3.99 1.83
N ARG A 138 13.29 -4.70 2.94
CA ARG A 138 12.20 -5.19 3.79
C ARG A 138 11.35 -4.06 4.38
N ILE A 139 11.95 -2.93 4.74
CA ILE A 139 11.20 -1.75 5.18
C ILE A 139 10.35 -1.21 4.04
N ILE A 140 10.94 -1.03 2.85
CA ILE A 140 10.25 -0.52 1.67
C ILE A 140 9.04 -1.40 1.33
N GLU A 141 9.22 -2.71 1.23
CA GLU A 141 8.14 -3.65 0.92
C GLU A 141 7.03 -3.63 1.97
N THR A 142 7.40 -3.65 3.26
CA THR A 142 6.43 -3.65 4.37
C THR A 142 5.60 -2.36 4.39
N GLU A 143 6.25 -1.21 4.27
CA GLU A 143 5.56 0.09 4.29
C GLU A 143 4.75 0.32 3.01
N SER A 144 5.23 -0.12 1.86
CA SER A 144 4.47 -0.06 0.60
C SER A 144 3.14 -0.81 0.72
N HIS A 145 3.16 -2.01 1.28
CA HIS A 145 1.93 -2.78 1.53
C HIS A 145 0.99 -2.08 2.50
N ARG A 146 1.52 -1.53 3.58
CA ARG A 146 0.73 -0.78 4.56
C ARG A 146 0.05 0.42 3.90
N VAL A 147 0.82 1.26 3.23
CA VAL A 147 0.33 2.49 2.60
C VAL A 147 -0.70 2.20 1.51
N TYR A 148 -0.49 1.16 0.71
CA TYR A 148 -1.45 0.72 -0.31
C TYR A 148 -2.80 0.32 0.32
N ASN A 149 -2.80 -0.51 1.37
CA ASN A 149 -4.04 -0.92 2.05
C ASN A 149 -4.69 0.23 2.82
N ASP A 150 -3.91 1.13 3.42
CA ASP A 150 -4.41 2.34 4.07
C ASP A 150 -5.14 3.25 3.06
N SER A 151 -4.62 3.35 1.83
CA SER A 151 -5.27 4.10 0.76
C SER A 151 -6.61 3.49 0.33
N ILE A 152 -6.70 2.16 0.26
CA ILE A 152 -7.98 1.47 0.01
C ILE A 152 -8.97 1.75 1.12
N LEU A 153 -8.53 1.70 2.39
CA LEU A 153 -9.38 2.06 3.53
C LEU A 153 -9.87 3.50 3.43
N ASP A 154 -9.04 4.41 2.99
CA ASP A 154 -9.37 5.82 2.90
C ASP A 154 -10.54 6.08 1.94
N VAL A 155 -10.51 5.48 0.76
CA VAL A 155 -11.60 5.52 -0.21
C VAL A 155 -12.86 4.83 0.34
N GLY A 156 -12.70 3.67 0.99
CA GLY A 156 -13.79 2.92 1.60
C GLY A 156 -14.49 3.73 2.70
N GLU A 157 -13.73 4.48 3.51
CA GLU A 157 -14.29 5.35 4.55
C GLU A 157 -15.18 6.44 3.97
N GLN A 158 -14.73 7.06 2.91
CA GLN A 158 -15.49 8.11 2.25
C GLN A 158 -16.77 7.52 1.62
N ALA A 159 -16.66 6.44 0.88
CA ALA A 159 -17.79 5.78 0.26
C ALA A 159 -18.83 5.31 1.29
N ASP A 160 -18.39 4.76 2.45
CA ASP A 160 -19.30 4.33 3.52
C ASP A 160 -19.98 5.51 4.22
N LYS A 161 -19.30 6.65 4.37
CA LYS A 161 -19.90 7.89 4.90
C LYS A 161 -20.98 8.47 3.98
N GLU A 162 -20.75 8.42 2.66
CA GLU A 162 -21.66 9.02 1.68
C GLU A 162 -22.90 8.18 1.42
N THR A 163 -22.75 6.87 1.30
CA THR A 163 -23.83 5.98 0.86
C THR A 163 -24.15 4.84 1.83
N GLY A 164 -23.22 4.52 2.75
CA GLY A 164 -23.26 3.32 3.57
C GLY A 164 -23.10 2.03 2.76
N GLY A 165 -23.17 0.89 3.46
CA GLY A 165 -23.20 -0.43 2.81
C GLY A 165 -21.88 -0.87 2.18
N VAL A 166 -20.75 -0.30 2.58
CA VAL A 166 -19.44 -0.75 2.13
C VAL A 166 -18.98 -1.92 3.01
N TYR A 167 -18.49 -2.95 2.36
CA TYR A 167 -17.87 -4.13 2.95
C TYR A 167 -16.44 -4.27 2.47
N LYS A 168 -15.60 -4.92 3.25
CA LYS A 168 -14.23 -5.25 2.90
C LYS A 168 -13.96 -6.73 3.09
N THR A 169 -13.29 -7.34 2.11
CA THR A 169 -12.92 -8.75 2.11
C THR A 169 -11.41 -8.88 2.17
N TRP A 170 -10.91 -9.78 3.00
CA TRP A 170 -9.48 -10.09 3.09
C TRP A 170 -9.06 -11.07 2.01
N PHE A 171 -7.95 -10.79 1.34
CA PHE A 171 -7.34 -11.68 0.35
C PHE A 171 -5.88 -11.94 0.66
N THR A 172 -5.49 -13.20 0.56
CA THR A 172 -4.11 -13.65 0.67
C THR A 172 -3.55 -14.03 -0.70
N MET A 173 -2.25 -14.33 -0.74
CA MET A 173 -1.61 -14.82 -1.97
C MET A 173 -1.87 -16.30 -2.26
N LEU A 174 -2.51 -17.03 -1.35
CA LEU A 174 -2.79 -18.47 -1.45
C LEU A 174 -1.53 -19.31 -1.73
N ASP A 175 -0.37 -18.86 -1.25
CA ASP A 175 0.91 -19.58 -1.37
C ASP A 175 1.44 -20.00 0.02
N ASP A 176 2.47 -20.85 0.05
CA ASP A 176 3.09 -21.41 1.26
C ASP A 176 3.84 -20.37 2.13
N ARG A 177 3.92 -19.10 1.70
CA ARG A 177 4.49 -18.00 2.47
C ARG A 177 3.42 -17.19 3.21
N VAL A 178 2.14 -17.50 3.02
CA VAL A 178 1.06 -16.90 3.82
C VAL A 178 1.13 -17.45 5.24
N ARG A 179 1.03 -16.55 6.23
CA ARG A 179 0.98 -16.96 7.64
C ARG A 179 -0.32 -17.65 7.95
N GLU A 180 -0.29 -18.62 8.84
CA GLU A 180 -1.47 -19.34 9.31
C GLU A 180 -2.55 -18.39 9.86
N THR A 181 -2.13 -17.34 10.60
CA THR A 181 -3.03 -16.27 11.10
C THR A 181 -3.74 -15.51 9.98
N HIS A 182 -3.08 -15.31 8.83
CA HIS A 182 -3.66 -14.62 7.68
C HIS A 182 -4.41 -15.58 6.73
N GLU A 183 -3.97 -16.82 6.62
CA GLU A 183 -4.70 -17.85 5.89
C GLU A 183 -6.11 -18.05 6.49
N TYR A 184 -6.23 -17.95 7.82
CA TYR A 184 -7.50 -17.96 8.53
C TYR A 184 -8.47 -16.86 8.09
N LEU A 185 -7.96 -15.71 7.66
CA LEU A 185 -8.75 -14.56 7.21
C LEU A 185 -9.14 -14.61 5.73
N GLU A 186 -8.61 -15.56 4.96
CA GLU A 186 -8.87 -15.65 3.51
C GLU A 186 -10.37 -15.67 3.21
N GLY A 187 -10.83 -14.71 2.41
CA GLY A 187 -12.24 -14.58 2.02
C GLY A 187 -13.16 -14.06 3.12
N GLU A 188 -12.67 -13.75 4.32
CA GLU A 188 -13.48 -13.13 5.36
C GLU A 188 -13.97 -11.76 4.87
N THR A 189 -15.27 -11.53 4.97
CA THR A 189 -15.92 -10.27 4.59
C THR A 189 -16.59 -9.66 5.80
N VAL A 190 -16.23 -8.42 6.11
CA VAL A 190 -16.79 -7.67 7.24
C VAL A 190 -17.32 -6.31 6.77
N PRO A 191 -18.32 -5.73 7.48
CA PRO A 191 -18.69 -4.33 7.30
C PRO A 191 -17.47 -3.41 7.39
N TYR A 192 -17.46 -2.32 6.64
CA TYR A 192 -16.30 -1.43 6.53
C TYR A 192 -15.72 -1.04 7.90
N LYS A 193 -16.58 -0.73 8.89
CA LYS A 193 -16.17 -0.25 10.23
C LYS A 193 -15.65 -1.35 11.16
N GLU A 194 -15.84 -2.60 10.80
CA GLU A 194 -15.40 -3.73 11.64
C GLU A 194 -13.95 -4.11 11.31
N LYS A 195 -13.25 -4.66 12.30
CA LYS A 195 -11.90 -5.17 12.13
C LYS A 195 -11.91 -6.64 11.72
N PHE A 196 -10.87 -7.06 11.02
CA PHE A 196 -10.50 -8.47 10.91
C PHE A 196 -9.81 -8.92 12.20
N HIS A 197 -10.08 -10.15 12.63
CA HIS A 197 -9.54 -10.72 13.86
C HIS A 197 -8.81 -12.02 13.58
N THR A 198 -7.52 -12.05 13.88
CA THR A 198 -6.72 -13.27 13.81
C THR A 198 -7.05 -14.21 14.98
N PHE A 199 -6.82 -15.52 14.82
CA PHE A 199 -7.11 -16.49 15.87
C PHE A 199 -6.19 -16.37 17.10
N ASP A 200 -5.05 -15.70 16.99
CA ASP A 200 -4.13 -15.39 18.08
C ASP A 200 -4.51 -14.12 18.87
N GLY A 201 -5.62 -13.47 18.49
CA GLY A 201 -6.23 -12.36 19.23
C GLY A 201 -5.79 -10.96 18.80
N ASP A 202 -5.00 -10.82 17.73
CA ASP A 202 -4.71 -9.52 17.12
C ASP A 202 -5.84 -9.06 16.21
N SER A 203 -5.90 -7.77 15.87
CA SER A 203 -6.94 -7.24 15.01
C SER A 203 -6.49 -6.02 14.22
N ALA A 204 -6.96 -5.90 12.97
CA ALA A 204 -6.63 -4.77 12.11
C ALA A 204 -7.79 -4.39 11.20
N MET A 205 -7.81 -3.13 10.75
CA MET A 205 -8.77 -2.68 9.72
C MET A 205 -8.41 -3.22 8.35
N ALA A 206 -7.10 -3.43 8.10
CA ALA A 206 -6.55 -3.94 6.84
C ALA A 206 -5.15 -4.55 7.09
N PRO A 207 -4.58 -5.28 6.12
CA PRO A 207 -3.19 -5.75 6.17
C PRO A 207 -2.19 -4.62 6.43
N GLY A 208 -1.23 -4.87 7.31
CA GLY A 208 -0.24 -3.88 7.73
C GLY A 208 -0.64 -3.06 8.96
N GLY A 209 -1.89 -3.17 9.42
CA GLY A 209 -2.43 -2.43 10.56
C GLY A 209 -2.52 -3.20 11.87
N PHE A 210 -1.93 -4.37 11.99
CA PHE A 210 -1.92 -5.17 13.22
C PHE A 210 -1.02 -4.54 14.31
N SER A 211 -1.35 -4.82 15.57
CA SER A 211 -0.53 -4.35 16.69
C SER A 211 0.77 -5.13 16.84
N ASP A 212 0.77 -6.43 16.48
CA ASP A 212 1.98 -7.25 16.47
C ASP A 212 2.75 -7.05 15.15
N PRO A 213 4.02 -6.58 15.20
CA PRO A 213 4.85 -6.46 14.00
C PRO A 213 5.02 -7.78 13.23
N GLN A 214 4.89 -8.94 13.88
CA GLN A 214 4.99 -10.24 13.24
C GLN A 214 3.85 -10.44 12.23
N ASN A 215 2.68 -9.84 12.45
CA ASN A 215 1.56 -9.87 11.53
C ASN A 215 1.68 -8.86 10.37
N ASN A 216 2.60 -7.89 10.46
CA ASN A 216 2.77 -6.84 9.44
C ASN A 216 3.98 -7.08 8.52
N ILE A 217 5.14 -7.45 9.08
CA ILE A 217 6.41 -7.58 8.33
C ILE A 217 6.26 -8.65 7.24
N ASN A 218 6.63 -8.31 6.00
CA ASN A 218 6.52 -9.19 4.83
C ASN A 218 5.08 -9.69 4.53
N CYS A 219 4.05 -9.03 5.05
CA CYS A 219 2.67 -9.31 4.67
C CYS A 219 2.46 -8.91 3.20
N ARG A 220 1.73 -9.75 2.45
CA ARG A 220 1.36 -9.53 1.04
C ARG A 220 -0.15 -9.62 0.81
N CYS A 221 -0.92 -9.61 1.89
CA CYS A 221 -2.38 -9.62 1.82
C CYS A 221 -2.91 -8.24 1.41
N ALA A 222 -4.12 -8.23 0.84
CA ALA A 222 -4.83 -7.00 0.52
C ALA A 222 -6.29 -7.10 0.93
N ILE A 223 -6.98 -5.96 0.94
CA ILE A 223 -8.44 -5.92 1.06
C ILE A 223 -9.08 -5.55 -0.26
N TRP A 224 -10.30 -6.03 -0.43
CA TRP A 224 -11.19 -5.71 -1.53
C TRP A 224 -12.45 -5.04 -1.01
N LEU A 225 -12.83 -3.92 -1.61
CA LEU A 225 -14.07 -3.23 -1.26
C LEU A 225 -15.23 -3.67 -2.16
N THR A 226 -16.40 -3.82 -1.55
CA THR A 226 -17.66 -4.07 -2.26
C THR A 226 -18.79 -3.23 -1.66
N ARG A 227 -19.84 -2.96 -2.45
CA ARG A 227 -21.11 -2.39 -1.98
C ARG A 227 -22.19 -3.46 -2.01
N GLN A 228 -23.07 -3.45 -1.01
CA GLN A 228 -24.29 -4.25 -0.96
C GLN A 228 -25.52 -3.37 -0.85
#